data_80243403dbfe251e0f9992397d9c1eda
#
_entry.id   80243403dbfe251e0f9992397d9c1eda
#
_cell.length_a   1.000
_cell.length_b   1.000
_cell.length_c   1.000
_cell.angle_alpha   90.00
_cell.angle_beta   90.00
_cell.angle_gamma   90.00
#
_symmetry.space_group_name_H-M   'P 1'
#
loop_
_entity.id
_entity.type
_entity.pdbx_description
1 polymer ?
#
loop_
_entity_poly.entity_id
_entity_poly.type
_entity_poly.pdbx_seq_one_letter_code
_entity_poly.pdbx_strand_id
1 'polypeptide(L)'
;MELLASEGLVRLAWLHRWMFEENYSFVKSDFGRSFKPQGSDEELLKYGNLIADRMMSYGLPQSTSEARAELDRTYQQLLELFEAHLIHHPYFLGGHPSAADYAIMGAMHAHLGRDPAGLRMMQNHAPRTFRWVENMLTPEVQSPEFFHVPVAYLEDDEVPATALNLLKFLAAQFGQQFVLGALAYDQAMTXQSPXAGAVLDSEXDQPTLPAQLVHYRGDDHQHKXSLYGVWVAQRAQRAYQSLTXQQXSDVXGXLATPLLVDLVQASVSVWLRRVDNRFVADPV
;
A
#
# COMPACT_ATOMS: atom_id res chain seq x y z
N MET A 1 -6.94 5.37 0.22
CA MET A 1 -6.50 4.17 -0.53
C MET A 1 -5.01 4.17 -0.83
N GLU A 2 -4.45 5.24 -1.41
CA GLU A 2 -3.02 5.30 -1.79
C GLU A 2 -2.10 4.81 -0.66
N LEU A 3 -2.20 5.40 0.54
CA LEU A 3 -1.35 5.03 1.68
C LEU A 3 -1.49 3.53 2.06
N LEU A 4 -2.73 3.06 2.17
CA LEU A 4 -2.99 1.68 2.58
C LEU A 4 -2.50 0.66 1.55
N ALA A 5 -2.49 1.03 0.27
CA ALA A 5 -2.01 0.16 -0.80
C ALA A 5 -0.48 0.24 -0.93
N SER A 6 0.07 1.45 -1.05
CA SER A 6 1.50 1.61 -1.35
C SER A 6 2.40 1.26 -0.17
N GLU A 7 1.92 1.44 1.06
CA GLU A 7 2.70 1.16 2.27
C GLU A 7 2.16 -0.03 3.07
N GLY A 8 0.86 -0.30 2.99
CA GLY A 8 0.21 -1.40 3.71
C GLY A 8 0.17 -2.69 2.92
N LEU A 9 -0.53 -2.70 1.79
CA LEU A 9 -0.68 -3.90 0.96
C LEU A 9 0.67 -4.43 0.47
N VAL A 10 1.64 -3.53 0.23
CA VAL A 10 2.99 -3.96 -0.14
C VAL A 10 3.62 -4.86 0.95
N ARG A 11 3.25 -4.66 2.22
CA ARG A 11 3.71 -5.52 3.32
C ARG A 11 3.20 -6.94 3.16
N LEU A 12 1.91 -7.12 2.84
CA LEU A 12 1.35 -8.44 2.56
C LEU A 12 2.06 -9.08 1.37
N ALA A 13 2.27 -8.32 0.31
CA ALA A 13 2.93 -8.81 -0.91
C ALA A 13 4.38 -9.22 -0.64
N TRP A 14 5.10 -8.44 0.19
CA TRP A 14 6.48 -8.74 0.60
C TRP A 14 6.54 -10.01 1.44
N LEU A 15 5.61 -10.17 2.40
CA LEU A 15 5.54 -11.39 3.21
C LEU A 15 5.25 -12.60 2.31
N HIS A 16 4.29 -12.46 1.40
CA HIS A 16 3.93 -13.54 0.47
C HIS A 16 5.12 -13.94 -0.41
N ARG A 17 5.91 -12.96 -0.85
CA ARG A 17 7.12 -13.23 -1.66
C ARG A 17 8.14 -14.09 -0.90
N TRP A 18 8.40 -13.74 0.37
CA TRP A 18 9.55 -14.30 1.10
C TRP A 18 9.18 -15.46 2.04
N MET A 19 7.88 -15.70 2.30
CA MET A 19 7.45 -16.83 3.13
C MET A 19 7.11 -18.10 2.33
N PHE A 20 7.09 -18.01 1.01
CA PHE A 20 6.75 -19.15 0.14
C PHE A 20 7.95 -19.52 -0.73
N GLU A 21 8.56 -20.67 -0.41
CA GLU A 21 9.78 -21.14 -1.08
C GLU A 21 9.59 -21.35 -2.59
N GLU A 22 8.38 -21.64 -3.03
CA GLU A 22 8.08 -21.82 -4.45
C GLU A 22 8.36 -20.57 -5.28
N ASN A 23 8.43 -19.40 -4.64
CA ASN A 23 8.77 -18.13 -5.31
C ASN A 23 10.28 -18.01 -5.57
N TYR A 24 11.11 -18.71 -4.81
CA TYR A 24 12.54 -18.39 -4.70
C TYR A 24 13.29 -18.55 -6.02
N SER A 25 13.01 -19.62 -6.77
CA SER A 25 13.70 -19.84 -8.04
C SER A 25 13.53 -18.66 -9.00
N PHE A 26 12.27 -18.23 -9.17
CA PHE A 26 11.93 -17.10 -10.03
C PHE A 26 12.48 -15.79 -9.47
N VAL A 27 12.17 -15.49 -8.20
CA VAL A 27 12.46 -14.18 -7.59
C VAL A 27 13.98 -13.95 -7.49
N LYS A 28 14.74 -14.98 -7.10
CA LYS A 28 16.19 -14.86 -6.98
C LYS A 28 16.84 -14.63 -8.34
N SER A 29 16.42 -15.38 -9.36
CA SER A 29 16.92 -15.21 -10.73
C SER A 29 16.61 -13.80 -11.24
N ASP A 30 15.38 -13.33 -11.01
CA ASP A 30 14.92 -12.02 -11.49
C ASP A 30 15.69 -10.88 -10.81
N PHE A 31 15.88 -10.94 -9.49
CA PHE A 31 16.68 -9.94 -8.77
C PHE A 31 18.14 -10.00 -9.20
N GLY A 32 18.66 -11.21 -9.38
CA GLY A 32 20.04 -11.38 -9.86
C GLY A 32 20.25 -10.69 -11.20
N ARG A 33 19.29 -10.85 -12.11
CA ARG A 33 19.34 -10.23 -13.44
C ARG A 33 19.32 -8.70 -13.35
N SER A 34 18.62 -8.15 -12.37
CA SER A 34 18.59 -6.69 -12.16
C SER A 34 19.97 -6.14 -11.77
N PHE A 35 20.79 -6.93 -11.07
CA PHE A 35 22.12 -6.51 -10.63
C PHE A 35 23.24 -6.96 -11.55
N LYS A 36 23.04 -8.04 -12.31
CA LYS A 36 24.06 -8.60 -13.21
C LYS A 36 23.36 -9.02 -14.52
N PRO A 37 22.87 -8.08 -15.34
CA PRO A 37 22.03 -8.43 -16.50
C PRO A 37 22.69 -9.36 -17.52
N GLN A 38 24.03 -9.37 -17.59
CA GLN A 38 24.78 -10.21 -18.52
C GLN A 38 25.51 -11.37 -17.81
N GLY A 39 25.12 -11.65 -16.57
CA GLY A 39 25.73 -12.70 -15.77
C GLY A 39 25.31 -14.11 -16.21
N SER A 40 26.13 -15.09 -15.92
CA SER A 40 25.78 -16.51 -16.03
C SER A 40 24.68 -16.84 -15.01
N ASP A 41 23.97 -17.94 -15.21
CA ASP A 41 22.93 -18.37 -14.26
C ASP A 41 23.47 -18.51 -12.84
N GLU A 42 24.72 -18.97 -12.69
CA GLU A 42 25.37 -19.07 -11.38
C GLU A 42 25.55 -17.68 -10.74
N GLU A 43 25.99 -16.70 -11.53
CA GLU A 43 26.16 -15.33 -11.05
C GLU A 43 24.80 -14.70 -10.67
N LEU A 44 23.78 -14.93 -11.50
CA LEU A 44 22.42 -14.43 -11.22
C LEU A 44 21.93 -14.97 -9.88
N LEU A 45 22.09 -16.27 -9.65
CA LEU A 45 21.67 -16.91 -8.41
C LEU A 45 22.46 -16.37 -7.20
N LYS A 46 23.77 -16.14 -7.37
CA LYS A 46 24.61 -15.57 -6.31
C LYS A 46 24.08 -14.19 -5.88
N TYR A 47 23.85 -13.29 -6.84
CA TYR A 47 23.32 -11.95 -6.53
C TYR A 47 21.89 -12.01 -6.00
N GLY A 48 21.07 -12.91 -6.54
CA GLY A 48 19.71 -13.13 -6.07
C GLY A 48 19.66 -13.59 -4.62
N ASN A 49 20.57 -14.48 -4.22
CA ASN A 49 20.68 -14.93 -2.83
C ASN A 49 21.05 -13.79 -1.90
N LEU A 50 22.01 -12.94 -2.29
CA LEU A 50 22.41 -11.79 -1.49
C LEU A 50 21.22 -10.85 -1.22
N ILE A 51 20.41 -10.60 -2.27
CA ILE A 51 19.22 -9.74 -2.13
C ILE A 51 18.18 -10.42 -1.25
N ALA A 52 17.92 -11.71 -1.47
CA ALA A 52 16.93 -12.47 -0.67
C ALA A 52 17.31 -12.45 0.82
N ASP A 53 18.58 -12.73 1.13
CA ASP A 53 19.09 -12.75 2.50
C ASP A 53 18.89 -11.36 3.16
N ARG A 54 19.22 -10.31 2.41
CA ARG A 54 19.04 -8.93 2.90
C ARG A 54 17.55 -8.61 3.15
N MET A 55 16.68 -8.97 2.19
CA MET A 55 15.24 -8.71 2.35
C MET A 55 14.67 -9.46 3.55
N MET A 56 15.04 -10.72 3.70
CA MET A 56 14.55 -11.54 4.83
C MET A 56 15.08 -11.06 6.18
N SER A 57 16.25 -10.42 6.21
CA SER A 57 16.82 -9.88 7.46
C SER A 57 16.03 -8.69 8.02
N TYR A 58 15.11 -8.10 7.23
CA TYR A 58 14.28 -6.98 7.70
C TYR A 58 13.09 -7.43 8.57
N GLY A 59 13.19 -8.58 9.21
CA GLY A 59 12.18 -9.01 10.17
C GLY A 59 11.08 -9.86 9.58
N LEU A 60 11.46 -10.80 8.74
CA LEU A 60 10.52 -11.80 8.24
C LEU A 60 10.04 -12.65 9.41
N PRO A 61 8.73 -12.79 9.64
CA PRO A 61 8.25 -13.69 10.69
C PRO A 61 8.60 -15.13 10.37
N GLN A 62 8.60 -15.99 11.39
CA GLN A 62 8.86 -17.41 11.17
C GLN A 62 7.85 -17.99 10.20
N SER A 63 8.33 -18.64 9.13
CA SER A 63 7.48 -19.17 8.06
C SER A 63 6.93 -20.54 8.45
N THR A 64 6.01 -20.53 9.42
CA THR A 64 5.29 -21.76 9.81
C THR A 64 4.14 -22.03 8.83
N SER A 65 3.61 -23.26 8.86
CA SER A 65 2.43 -23.60 8.05
C SER A 65 1.23 -22.74 8.41
N GLU A 66 1.07 -22.43 9.70
CA GLU A 66 -0.02 -21.60 10.21
C GLU A 66 0.10 -20.15 9.72
N ALA A 67 1.29 -19.58 9.78
CA ALA A 67 1.55 -18.22 9.30
C ALA A 67 1.29 -18.09 7.79
N ARG A 68 1.73 -19.10 7.03
CA ARG A 68 1.48 -19.12 5.57
C ARG A 68 0.00 -19.27 5.26
N ALA A 69 -0.70 -20.15 5.98
CA ALA A 69 -2.14 -20.35 5.79
C ALA A 69 -2.92 -19.08 6.11
N GLU A 70 -2.53 -18.35 7.16
CA GLU A 70 -3.16 -17.07 7.52
C GLU A 70 -2.91 -16.01 6.43
N LEU A 71 -1.69 -15.97 5.90
CA LEU A 71 -1.33 -15.05 4.82
C LEU A 71 -2.16 -15.34 3.56
N ASP A 72 -2.30 -16.63 3.21
CA ASP A 72 -3.13 -17.07 2.08
C ASP A 72 -4.60 -16.67 2.28
N ARG A 73 -5.15 -16.86 3.51
CA ARG A 73 -6.53 -16.45 3.81
C ARG A 73 -6.72 -14.94 3.62
N THR A 74 -5.78 -14.15 4.11
CA THR A 74 -5.84 -12.69 3.96
C THR A 74 -5.79 -12.28 2.49
N TYR A 75 -4.91 -12.91 1.72
CA TYR A 75 -4.79 -12.64 0.29
C TYR A 75 -6.07 -13.08 -0.44
N GLN A 76 -6.62 -14.24 -0.10
CA GLN A 76 -7.87 -14.72 -0.70
C GLN A 76 -9.02 -13.73 -0.44
N GLN A 77 -9.14 -13.22 0.80
CA GLN A 77 -10.18 -12.23 1.14
C GLN A 77 -10.03 -10.95 0.31
N LEU A 78 -8.80 -10.49 0.12
CA LEU A 78 -8.52 -9.34 -0.75
C LEU A 78 -9.00 -9.61 -2.17
N LEU A 79 -8.67 -10.80 -2.71
CA LEU A 79 -9.05 -11.19 -4.07
C LEU A 79 -10.58 -11.26 -4.22
N GLU A 80 -11.29 -11.80 -3.22
CA GLU A 80 -12.76 -11.88 -3.24
C GLU A 80 -13.40 -10.49 -3.30
N LEU A 81 -12.88 -9.54 -2.52
CA LEU A 81 -13.36 -8.15 -2.53
C LEU A 81 -13.08 -7.47 -3.87
N PHE A 82 -11.91 -7.73 -4.44
CA PHE A 82 -11.53 -7.20 -5.76
C PHE A 82 -12.46 -7.76 -6.84
N GLU A 83 -12.69 -9.09 -6.84
CA GLU A 83 -13.60 -9.75 -7.79
C GLU A 83 -14.99 -9.12 -7.72
N ALA A 84 -15.51 -8.90 -6.50
CA ALA A 84 -16.83 -8.28 -6.31
C ALA A 84 -16.89 -6.87 -6.91
N HIS A 85 -15.81 -6.11 -6.80
CA HIS A 85 -15.72 -4.76 -7.38
C HIS A 85 -15.70 -4.81 -8.91
N LEU A 86 -14.87 -5.69 -9.45
CA LEU A 86 -14.61 -5.78 -10.90
C LEU A 86 -15.76 -6.43 -11.70
N ILE A 87 -16.83 -6.87 -11.03
CA ILE A 87 -18.07 -7.26 -11.73
C ILE A 87 -18.70 -6.03 -12.41
N HIS A 88 -18.63 -4.88 -11.74
CA HIS A 88 -19.39 -3.69 -12.16
C HIS A 88 -18.53 -2.51 -12.61
N HIS A 89 -17.30 -2.43 -12.13
CA HIS A 89 -16.43 -1.26 -12.33
C HIS A 89 -15.06 -1.71 -12.82
N PRO A 90 -14.58 -1.19 -13.98
CA PRO A 90 -13.22 -1.54 -14.43
C PRO A 90 -12.11 -0.97 -13.53
N TYR A 91 -12.40 0.11 -12.78
CA TYR A 91 -11.44 0.79 -11.90
C TYR A 91 -12.16 1.29 -10.64
N PHE A 92 -11.41 1.69 -9.62
CA PHE A 92 -11.95 2.02 -8.29
C PHE A 92 -13.03 3.11 -8.31
N LEU A 93 -12.90 4.11 -9.19
CA LEU A 93 -13.79 5.26 -9.22
C LEU A 93 -14.52 5.39 -10.55
N GLY A 94 -14.78 4.27 -11.23
CA GLY A 94 -15.55 4.27 -12.47
C GLY A 94 -14.81 3.69 -13.67
N GLY A 95 -14.91 4.34 -14.82
CA GLY A 95 -14.36 3.84 -16.10
C GLY A 95 -12.98 4.40 -16.44
N HIS A 96 -12.33 5.11 -15.52
CA HIS A 96 -11.01 5.68 -15.72
C HIS A 96 -10.12 5.35 -14.51
N PRO A 97 -8.86 4.86 -14.71
CA PRO A 97 -8.01 4.52 -13.58
C PRO A 97 -7.66 5.75 -12.74
N SER A 98 -7.68 5.59 -11.44
CA SER A 98 -7.42 6.62 -10.44
C SER A 98 -6.08 6.38 -9.75
N ALA A 99 -5.65 7.32 -8.90
CA ALA A 99 -4.46 7.14 -8.06
C ALA A 99 -4.57 5.86 -7.19
N ALA A 100 -5.79 5.47 -6.81
CA ALA A 100 -6.01 4.23 -6.04
C ALA A 100 -5.61 2.99 -6.85
N ASP A 101 -5.99 2.96 -8.13
CA ASP A 101 -5.66 1.84 -9.03
C ASP A 101 -4.13 1.72 -9.18
N TYR A 102 -3.45 2.81 -9.47
CA TYR A 102 -2.00 2.81 -9.63
C TYR A 102 -1.26 2.43 -8.33
N ALA A 103 -1.76 2.86 -7.17
CA ALA A 103 -1.15 2.52 -5.89
C ALA A 103 -1.25 1.01 -5.61
N ILE A 104 -2.40 0.41 -5.92
CA ILE A 104 -2.63 -1.02 -5.74
C ILE A 104 -1.76 -1.84 -6.72
N MET A 105 -1.53 -1.34 -7.93
CA MET A 105 -0.69 -2.02 -8.92
C MET A 105 0.71 -2.32 -8.40
N GLY A 106 1.26 -1.49 -7.50
CA GLY A 106 2.57 -1.73 -6.92
C GLY A 106 2.67 -3.11 -6.26
N ALA A 107 1.66 -3.48 -5.47
CA ALA A 107 1.62 -4.79 -4.81
C ALA A 107 1.07 -5.88 -5.75
N MET A 108 0.02 -5.57 -6.50
CA MET A 108 -0.69 -6.58 -7.30
C MET A 108 0.12 -7.01 -8.53
N HIS A 109 0.74 -6.06 -9.25
CA HIS A 109 1.52 -6.41 -10.45
C HIS A 109 2.95 -6.82 -10.11
N ALA A 110 3.65 -5.99 -9.33
CA ALA A 110 5.10 -6.19 -9.12
C ALA A 110 5.43 -7.37 -8.18
N HIS A 111 4.44 -7.87 -7.44
CA HIS A 111 4.62 -8.97 -6.49
C HIS A 111 3.58 -10.07 -6.70
N LEU A 112 2.35 -9.87 -6.20
CA LEU A 112 1.32 -10.93 -6.11
C LEU A 112 0.88 -11.49 -7.48
N GLY A 113 0.86 -10.65 -8.51
CA GLY A 113 0.51 -11.07 -9.88
C GLY A 113 1.72 -11.53 -10.69
N ARG A 114 2.89 -11.68 -10.05
CA ARG A 114 4.14 -12.02 -10.73
C ARG A 114 4.84 -13.21 -10.08
N ASP A 115 4.89 -13.23 -8.75
CA ASP A 115 5.52 -14.32 -8.00
C ASP A 115 4.66 -15.60 -8.10
N PRO A 116 5.26 -16.77 -8.34
CA PRO A 116 4.50 -18.01 -8.63
C PRO A 116 3.36 -18.32 -7.66
N ALA A 117 3.58 -18.23 -6.35
CA ALA A 117 2.54 -18.55 -5.36
C ALA A 117 1.35 -17.59 -5.44
N GLY A 118 1.62 -16.28 -5.47
CA GLY A 118 0.58 -15.26 -5.55
C GLY A 118 -0.17 -15.29 -6.88
N LEU A 119 0.58 -15.42 -7.96
CA LEU A 119 0.02 -15.50 -9.33
C LEU A 119 -0.93 -16.68 -9.46
N ARG A 120 -0.53 -17.87 -8.97
CA ARG A 120 -1.37 -19.06 -9.04
C ARG A 120 -2.69 -18.84 -8.28
N MET A 121 -2.65 -18.24 -7.09
CA MET A 121 -3.86 -17.92 -6.34
C MET A 121 -4.75 -16.94 -7.11
N MET A 122 -4.16 -15.88 -7.66
CA MET A 122 -4.89 -14.88 -8.42
C MET A 122 -5.60 -15.51 -9.64
N GLN A 123 -4.88 -16.31 -10.42
CA GLN A 123 -5.44 -16.95 -11.61
C GLN A 123 -6.55 -17.95 -11.27
N ASN A 124 -6.40 -18.72 -10.19
CA ASN A 124 -7.36 -19.75 -9.82
C ASN A 124 -8.62 -19.20 -9.15
N HIS A 125 -8.49 -18.12 -8.38
CA HIS A 125 -9.59 -17.64 -7.54
C HIS A 125 -10.12 -16.26 -7.94
N ALA A 126 -9.38 -15.51 -8.77
CA ALA A 126 -9.71 -14.11 -9.08
C ALA A 126 -9.36 -13.75 -10.52
N PRO A 127 -10.00 -14.39 -11.51
CA PRO A 127 -9.63 -14.14 -12.92
C PRO A 127 -9.90 -12.72 -13.39
N ARG A 128 -10.91 -12.01 -12.82
CA ARG A 128 -11.14 -10.60 -13.15
C ARG A 128 -10.00 -9.73 -12.61
N THR A 129 -9.54 -10.04 -11.41
CA THR A 129 -8.40 -9.32 -10.80
C THR A 129 -7.12 -9.55 -11.62
N PHE A 130 -6.88 -10.79 -12.05
CA PHE A 130 -5.74 -11.10 -12.92
C PHE A 130 -5.83 -10.28 -14.21
N ARG A 131 -7.01 -10.26 -14.86
CA ARG A 131 -7.23 -9.49 -16.07
C ARG A 131 -7.08 -7.99 -15.84
N TRP A 132 -7.55 -7.48 -14.68
CA TRP A 132 -7.38 -6.08 -14.30
C TRP A 132 -5.88 -5.72 -14.20
N VAL A 133 -5.06 -6.61 -13.61
CA VAL A 133 -3.60 -6.39 -13.51
C VAL A 133 -2.99 -6.27 -14.91
N GLU A 134 -3.41 -7.11 -15.85
CA GLU A 134 -2.95 -7.02 -17.24
C GLU A 134 -3.41 -5.73 -17.92
N ASN A 135 -4.69 -5.38 -17.75
CA ASN A 135 -5.28 -4.18 -18.37
C ASN A 135 -4.64 -2.90 -17.84
N MET A 136 -4.24 -2.87 -16.56
CA MET A 136 -3.58 -1.71 -15.98
C MET A 136 -2.21 -1.40 -16.59
N LEU A 137 -1.64 -2.34 -17.38
CA LEU A 137 -0.41 -2.08 -18.14
C LEU A 137 -0.67 -1.26 -19.41
N THR A 138 -1.92 -1.27 -19.90
CA THR A 138 -2.36 -0.49 -21.06
C THR A 138 -3.76 0.07 -20.78
N PRO A 139 -3.90 0.93 -19.76
CA PRO A 139 -5.23 1.36 -19.30
C PRO A 139 -5.98 2.25 -20.29
N GLU A 140 -5.32 2.68 -21.35
CA GLU A 140 -5.94 3.41 -22.45
C GLU A 140 -6.78 2.50 -23.36
N VAL A 141 -6.66 1.16 -23.19
CA VAL A 141 -7.43 0.19 -23.96
C VAL A 141 -8.58 -0.34 -23.09
N GLN A 142 -9.79 0.07 -23.41
CA GLN A 142 -10.98 -0.35 -22.66
C GLN A 142 -11.25 -1.84 -22.90
N SER A 143 -11.48 -2.58 -21.81
CA SER A 143 -11.84 -4.00 -21.89
C SER A 143 -13.25 -4.18 -22.46
N PRO A 144 -13.46 -5.15 -23.37
CA PRO A 144 -14.76 -5.32 -24.03
C PRO A 144 -15.94 -5.47 -23.08
N GLU A 145 -15.76 -6.13 -21.95
CA GLU A 145 -16.82 -6.32 -20.95
C GLU A 145 -17.31 -5.01 -20.36
N PHE A 146 -16.56 -3.92 -20.52
CA PHE A 146 -16.88 -2.60 -19.98
C PHE A 146 -17.15 -1.56 -21.07
N PHE A 147 -17.39 -1.95 -22.33
CA PHE A 147 -17.67 -0.99 -23.40
C PHE A 147 -18.92 -0.15 -23.13
N HIS A 148 -19.79 -0.61 -22.22
CA HIS A 148 -20.99 0.13 -21.82
C HIS A 148 -20.70 1.15 -20.70
N VAL A 149 -19.52 1.12 -20.10
CA VAL A 149 -19.14 2.03 -19.00
C VAL A 149 -18.45 3.25 -19.60
N PRO A 150 -18.90 4.48 -19.30
CA PRO A 150 -18.19 5.67 -19.80
C PRO A 150 -16.73 5.72 -19.32
N VAL A 151 -15.82 6.17 -20.18
CA VAL A 151 -14.40 6.35 -19.81
C VAL A 151 -14.29 7.66 -19.03
N ALA A 152 -14.75 7.61 -17.78
CA ALA A 152 -14.84 8.77 -16.88
C ALA A 152 -14.91 8.29 -15.44
N TYR A 153 -14.64 9.17 -14.50
CA TYR A 153 -14.94 8.92 -13.09
C TYR A 153 -16.45 8.97 -12.88
N LEU A 154 -16.90 8.34 -11.81
CA LEU A 154 -18.32 8.43 -11.39
C LEU A 154 -18.66 9.87 -11.05
N GLU A 155 -19.93 10.24 -11.28
CA GLU A 155 -20.40 11.60 -11.05
C GLU A 155 -20.63 11.86 -9.56
N ASP A 156 -20.72 13.13 -9.18
CA ASP A 156 -21.08 13.58 -7.83
C ASP A 156 -20.23 12.99 -6.71
N ASP A 157 -18.95 12.75 -6.98
CA ASP A 157 -17.99 12.16 -6.03
C ASP A 157 -18.43 10.79 -5.49
N GLU A 158 -19.22 10.05 -6.27
CA GLU A 158 -19.66 8.71 -5.86
C GLU A 158 -18.47 7.77 -5.71
N VAL A 159 -18.45 7.02 -4.60
CA VAL A 159 -17.47 5.95 -4.37
C VAL A 159 -18.26 4.63 -4.24
N PRO A 160 -18.00 3.65 -5.12
CA PRO A 160 -18.73 2.38 -5.05
C PRO A 160 -18.59 1.70 -3.68
N ALA A 161 -19.69 1.12 -3.19
CA ALA A 161 -19.66 0.38 -1.92
C ALA A 161 -18.59 -0.71 -1.91
N THR A 162 -18.35 -1.35 -3.07
CA THR A 162 -17.32 -2.37 -3.21
C THR A 162 -15.91 -1.79 -3.07
N ALA A 163 -15.66 -0.58 -3.57
CA ALA A 163 -14.38 0.12 -3.37
C ALA A 163 -14.20 0.49 -1.89
N LEU A 164 -15.29 0.92 -1.22
CA LEU A 164 -15.25 1.18 0.22
C LEU A 164 -14.97 -0.09 1.03
N ASN A 165 -15.51 -1.23 0.63
CA ASN A 165 -15.22 -2.51 1.29
C ASN A 165 -13.73 -2.87 1.20
N LEU A 166 -13.12 -2.64 0.04
CA LEU A 166 -11.66 -2.83 -0.14
C LEU A 166 -10.88 -1.86 0.76
N LEU A 167 -11.27 -0.59 0.80
CA LEU A 167 -10.64 0.41 1.65
C LEU A 167 -10.71 0.01 3.13
N LYS A 168 -11.89 -0.42 3.59
CA LYS A 168 -12.10 -0.85 4.99
C LYS A 168 -11.29 -2.10 5.31
N PHE A 169 -11.23 -3.04 4.38
CA PHE A 169 -10.42 -4.26 4.55
C PHE A 169 -8.93 -3.88 4.73
N LEU A 170 -8.40 -3.02 3.84
CA LEU A 170 -7.00 -2.61 3.93
C LEU A 170 -6.74 -1.82 5.23
N ALA A 171 -7.70 -1.00 5.67
CA ALA A 171 -7.58 -0.28 6.94
C ALA A 171 -7.54 -1.23 8.12
N ALA A 172 -8.40 -2.26 8.12
CA ALA A 172 -8.42 -3.27 9.19
C ALA A 172 -7.10 -4.05 9.25
N GLN A 173 -6.49 -4.32 8.09
CA GLN A 173 -5.23 -5.06 8.04
C GLN A 173 -4.01 -4.18 8.37
N PHE A 174 -3.98 -2.93 7.92
CA PHE A 174 -2.77 -2.12 7.94
C PHE A 174 -2.94 -0.72 8.56
N GLY A 175 -4.16 -0.31 8.89
CA GLY A 175 -4.43 1.09 9.29
C GLY A 175 -3.78 1.51 10.59
N GLN A 176 -3.67 0.62 11.58
CA GLN A 176 -3.14 0.95 12.90
C GLN A 176 -1.76 1.59 12.83
N GLN A 177 -0.86 1.03 12.01
CA GLN A 177 0.51 1.55 11.90
C GLN A 177 0.53 3.00 11.40
N PHE A 178 -0.42 3.38 10.55
CA PHE A 178 -0.46 4.74 9.99
C PHE A 178 -1.06 5.74 10.97
N VAL A 179 -2.06 5.33 11.76
CA VAL A 179 -2.60 6.16 12.84
C VAL A 179 -1.51 6.42 13.88
N LEU A 180 -0.84 5.36 14.33
CA LEU A 180 0.24 5.49 15.31
C LEU A 180 1.42 6.29 14.75
N GLY A 181 1.73 6.13 13.48
CA GLY A 181 2.77 6.90 12.79
C GLY A 181 2.45 8.38 12.72
N ALA A 182 1.20 8.74 12.43
CA ALA A 182 0.75 10.13 12.42
C ALA A 182 0.87 10.77 13.81
N LEU A 183 0.44 10.04 14.85
CA LEU A 183 0.54 10.51 16.23
C LEU A 183 2.01 10.69 16.65
N ALA A 184 2.87 9.71 16.36
CA ALA A 184 4.30 9.77 16.71
C ALA A 184 4.98 10.93 15.99
N TYR A 185 4.60 11.19 14.73
CA TYR A 185 5.12 12.31 13.96
C TYR A 185 4.71 13.63 14.61
N ASP A 186 3.43 13.81 14.92
CA ASP A 186 2.94 15.05 15.53
C ASP A 186 3.63 15.34 16.86
N GLN A 187 3.79 14.31 17.70
CA GLN A 187 4.51 14.41 18.98
C GLN A 187 5.97 14.83 18.75
N ALA A 188 6.65 14.20 17.80
CA ALA A 188 8.05 14.50 17.49
C ALA A 188 8.21 15.94 16.98
N MET A 189 7.33 16.39 16.12
CA MET A 189 7.37 17.75 15.55
C MET A 189 7.00 18.80 16.60
N THR A 190 6.11 18.51 17.49
CA THR A 190 5.78 19.39 18.62
C THR A 190 7.00 19.61 19.51
N UNK A 191 7.63 18.54 19.50
CA UNK A 191 8.71 18.61 20.26
C UNK A 191 9.82 19.30 19.68
N GLN A 192 10.14 19.11 18.57
CA GLN A 192 11.29 19.67 17.85
C GLN A 192 11.07 21.13 17.37
N SER A 193 9.84 21.50 17.12
CA SER A 193 9.41 22.82 16.62
C SER A 193 10.30 23.32 15.48
N PRO A 194 10.40 22.56 14.39
CA PRO A 194 11.30 22.95 13.28
C PRO A 194 10.87 24.24 12.59
N UNK A 195 11.62 24.90 12.14
CA UNK A 195 11.40 26.04 11.49
C UNK A 195 10.84 25.74 10.21
N ALA A 196 10.18 26.76 9.61
CA ALA A 196 9.66 26.63 8.26
C ALA A 196 10.81 26.47 7.26
N GLY A 197 10.69 25.49 6.37
CA GLY A 197 11.74 25.19 5.39
C GLY A 197 12.85 24.26 5.89
N ALA A 198 12.82 23.85 7.16
CA ALA A 198 13.82 22.93 7.69
C ALA A 198 13.70 21.57 6.97
N VAL A 199 14.83 21.02 6.52
CA VAL A 199 14.90 19.70 5.91
C VAL A 199 14.83 18.66 7.04
N LEU A 200 13.87 17.75 6.95
CA LEU A 200 13.59 16.75 7.98
C LEU A 200 14.21 15.37 7.67
N ASP A 201 14.73 15.17 6.48
CA ASP A 201 15.43 13.94 6.08
C ASP A 201 16.84 14.29 5.62
N SER A 202 17.86 13.76 6.30
CA SER A 202 19.26 13.90 5.87
C SER A 202 19.62 12.82 4.85
N GLU A 203 20.67 13.04 4.10
CA GLU A 203 21.16 12.07 3.10
C GLU A 203 21.53 10.71 3.68
N UNK A 204 21.74 10.80 4.85
CA UNK A 204 22.23 9.70 5.49
C UNK A 204 21.25 8.95 6.26
N ASP A 205 20.74 9.63 6.88
CA ASP A 205 19.76 9.00 7.75
C ASP A 205 18.37 9.52 7.39
N GLN A 206 17.54 8.65 6.87
CA GLN A 206 16.12 9.00 6.86
C GLN A 206 15.70 9.14 8.31
N PRO A 207 15.15 10.29 8.72
CA PRO A 207 14.73 10.44 10.11
C PRO A 207 13.68 9.37 10.39
N THR A 208 14.05 8.46 11.25
CA THR A 208 13.13 7.44 11.71
C THR A 208 12.35 8.03 12.87
N LEU A 209 11.05 8.13 12.68
CA LEU A 209 10.17 8.42 13.78
C LEU A 209 10.34 7.35 14.85
N PRO A 210 10.10 7.68 16.13
CA PRO A 210 10.14 6.66 17.18
C PRO A 210 9.29 5.46 16.77
N ALA A 211 9.83 4.26 16.98
CA ALA A 211 9.13 3.03 16.65
C ALA A 211 7.86 2.92 17.48
N GLN A 212 6.77 2.54 16.84
CA GLN A 212 5.48 2.34 17.49
C GLN A 212 5.20 0.84 17.58
N LEU A 213 4.59 0.41 18.68
CA LEU A 213 4.16 -0.98 18.84
C LEU A 213 2.86 -1.15 18.07
N VAL A 214 2.90 -1.98 17.04
CA VAL A 214 1.75 -2.25 16.19
C VAL A 214 1.37 -3.72 16.35
N HIS A 215 0.10 -3.97 16.63
CA HIS A 215 -0.42 -5.33 16.70
C HIS A 215 -0.81 -5.79 15.29
N TYR A 216 -0.15 -6.83 14.81
CA TYR A 216 -0.42 -7.34 13.48
C TYR A 216 -0.35 -8.88 13.50
N ARG A 217 -1.43 -9.50 13.07
CA ARG A 217 -1.54 -10.97 12.95
C ARG A 217 -1.26 -11.70 14.25
N GLY A 218 -1.80 -11.16 15.36
CA GLY A 218 -1.67 -11.79 16.67
C GLY A 218 -0.35 -11.54 17.37
N ASP A 219 0.57 -10.82 16.73
CA ASP A 219 1.87 -10.49 17.31
C ASP A 219 2.09 -8.99 17.39
N ASP A 220 2.88 -8.57 18.34
CA ASP A 220 3.30 -7.17 18.49
C ASP A 220 4.60 -6.94 17.73
N HIS A 221 4.60 -5.92 16.89
CA HIS A 221 5.75 -5.57 16.05
C HIS A 221 6.16 -4.11 16.30
N GLN A 222 7.45 -3.86 16.40
CA GLN A 222 7.99 -2.50 16.38
C GLN A 222 7.97 -1.98 14.94
N HIS A 223 7.18 -0.96 14.67
CA HIS A 223 7.04 -0.36 13.34
C HIS A 223 7.49 1.11 13.37
N LYS A 224 8.25 1.49 12.37
CA LYS A 224 8.69 2.88 12.21
C LYS A 224 7.97 3.54 11.05
N UNK A 225 7.26 4.49 11.14
CA UNK A 225 6.62 5.17 10.27
C UNK A 225 7.56 5.89 9.55
N SER A 226 7.47 5.93 8.42
CA SER A 226 8.32 6.70 7.51
C SER A 226 7.74 8.10 7.28
N LEU A 227 8.60 9.06 7.02
CA LEU A 227 8.15 10.40 6.62
C LEU A 227 7.32 10.34 5.34
N TYR A 228 7.62 9.39 4.44
CA TYR A 228 6.84 9.20 3.23
C TYR A 228 5.39 8.81 3.57
N GLY A 229 5.22 7.82 4.46
CA GLY A 229 3.88 7.40 4.90
C GLY A 229 3.09 8.54 5.55
N VAL A 230 3.77 9.34 6.40
CA VAL A 230 3.16 10.52 7.03
C VAL A 230 2.74 11.54 5.95
N TRP A 231 3.61 11.82 4.99
CA TRP A 231 3.33 12.78 3.91
C TRP A 231 2.11 12.35 3.08
N VAL A 232 2.02 11.06 2.76
CA VAL A 232 0.85 10.55 2.01
C VAL A 232 -0.42 10.67 2.87
N ALA A 233 -0.34 10.35 4.18
CA ALA A 233 -1.48 10.52 5.10
C ALA A 233 -1.92 11.98 5.15
N GLN A 234 -0.97 12.90 5.22
CA GLN A 234 -1.26 14.35 5.32
C GLN A 234 -2.00 14.88 4.10
N ARG A 235 -1.86 14.26 2.94
CA ARG A 235 -2.66 14.65 1.75
C ARG A 235 -4.16 14.42 2.01
N ALA A 236 -4.51 13.28 2.61
CA ALA A 236 -5.90 13.00 2.99
C ALA A 236 -6.36 13.91 4.13
N GLN A 237 -5.48 14.18 5.11
CA GLN A 237 -5.78 15.07 6.23
C GLN A 237 -6.05 16.49 5.75
N ARG A 238 -5.24 17.03 4.82
CA ARG A 238 -5.48 18.36 4.24
C ARG A 238 -6.85 18.40 3.53
N ALA A 239 -7.12 17.39 2.72
CA ALA A 239 -8.41 17.31 2.02
C ALA A 239 -9.56 17.29 3.02
N TYR A 240 -9.44 16.49 4.07
CA TYR A 240 -10.47 16.39 5.11
C TYR A 240 -10.66 17.72 5.84
N GLN A 241 -9.58 18.44 6.17
CA GLN A 241 -9.64 19.73 6.86
C GLN A 241 -10.26 20.84 6.01
N SER A 242 -10.25 20.69 4.68
CA SER A 242 -10.86 21.68 3.78
C SER A 242 -12.38 21.51 3.63
N LEU A 243 -12.94 20.43 4.18
CA LEU A 243 -14.37 20.12 4.06
C LEU A 243 -15.22 21.01 5.00
N THR A 244 -16.48 21.24 4.59
CA THR A 244 -17.49 21.89 5.43
C THR A 244 -17.93 20.91 6.53
N UNK A 245 -18.49 21.21 7.40
CA UNK A 245 -18.96 20.48 8.46
C UNK A 245 -19.78 19.37 8.06
N GLN A 246 -20.83 19.78 7.03
CA GLN A 246 -21.69 18.74 6.51
C GLN A 246 -20.84 17.66 5.82
N GLN A 247 -20.00 18.06 4.98
CA GLN A 247 -19.07 17.14 4.31
C GLN A 247 -18.20 16.32 5.31
N UNK A 248 -17.76 16.72 6.31
CA UNK A 248 -17.10 16.10 7.25
C UNK A 248 -17.84 15.06 7.85
N SER A 249 -19.18 15.37 8.10
CA SER A 249 -20.11 14.35 8.58
C SER A 249 -20.33 13.23 7.57
N ASP A 250 -20.53 13.61 6.33
CA ASP A 250 -20.75 12.65 5.24
C ASP A 250 -19.53 11.72 5.06
N VAL A 251 -18.39 12.27 5.05
CA VAL A 251 -17.12 11.50 4.98
C VAL A 251 -16.96 10.56 6.21
N UNK A 252 -17.21 11.00 7.14
CA UNK A 252 -17.15 10.27 8.26
C UNK A 252 -18.00 9.15 8.21
N GLY A 253 -19.26 9.27 7.76
CA GLY A 253 -20.24 8.20 7.50
C GLY A 253 -19.75 7.16 6.45
N UNK A 254 -19.05 7.65 5.58
CA UNK A 254 -18.59 6.95 4.59
C UNK A 254 -17.59 6.09 4.97
N LEU A 255 -16.63 6.58 5.60
CA LEU A 255 -15.49 5.81 6.09
C LEU A 255 -15.94 4.72 7.08
N ALA A 256 -16.79 5.07 8.03
CA ALA A 256 -17.46 4.14 8.96
C ALA A 256 -16.49 3.13 9.64
N THR A 257 -15.26 3.52 9.86
CA THR A 257 -14.19 2.66 10.41
C THR A 257 -13.31 3.55 11.29
N PRO A 258 -13.22 3.27 12.62
CA PRO A 258 -12.45 4.14 13.52
C PRO A 258 -11.04 4.44 13.01
N LEU A 259 -10.31 3.44 12.52
CA LEU A 259 -8.94 3.66 12.04
C LEU A 259 -8.85 4.67 10.90
N LEU A 260 -9.83 4.66 9.97
CA LEU A 260 -9.84 5.63 8.86
C LEU A 260 -10.20 7.03 9.36
N VAL A 261 -11.16 7.11 10.27
CA VAL A 261 -11.57 8.39 10.88
C VAL A 261 -10.40 8.96 11.68
N ASP A 262 -9.78 8.15 12.54
CA ASP A 262 -8.63 8.57 13.36
C ASP A 262 -7.48 9.06 12.46
N LEU A 263 -7.24 8.39 11.34
CA LEU A 263 -6.17 8.76 10.41
C LEU A 263 -6.40 10.15 9.79
N VAL A 264 -7.63 10.41 9.32
CA VAL A 264 -7.91 11.69 8.65
C VAL A 264 -8.08 12.84 9.65
N GLN A 265 -8.40 12.53 10.91
CA GLN A 265 -8.58 13.52 11.98
C GLN A 265 -7.33 13.71 12.85
N ALA A 266 -6.27 12.93 12.61
CA ALA A 266 -5.05 13.05 13.41
C ALA A 266 -4.51 14.48 13.36
N SER A 267 -4.05 14.98 14.49
CA SER A 267 -3.50 16.35 14.59
C SER A 267 -2.23 16.48 13.76
N VAL A 268 -2.01 17.66 13.22
CA VAL A 268 -0.81 17.98 12.44
C VAL A 268 -0.25 19.32 12.88
N SER A 269 0.86 19.30 13.60
CA SER A 269 1.59 20.51 14.03
C SER A 269 2.54 21.01 12.94
N VAL A 270 2.99 20.11 12.06
CA VAL A 270 3.91 20.45 10.97
C VAL A 270 3.51 19.66 9.72
N TRP A 271 3.14 20.38 8.67
CA TRP A 271 2.90 19.75 7.37
C TRP A 271 4.24 19.39 6.71
N LEU A 272 4.24 18.29 5.96
CA LEU A 272 5.38 17.90 5.12
C LEU A 272 5.17 18.40 3.70
N ARG A 273 6.19 19.03 3.14
CA ARG A 273 6.28 19.31 1.71
C ARG A 273 7.43 18.53 1.09
N ARG A 274 7.31 18.20 -0.19
CA ARG A 274 8.40 17.61 -0.98
C ARG A 274 9.03 18.74 -1.80
N VAL A 275 10.31 19.01 -1.54
CA VAL A 275 11.09 20.02 -2.26
C VAL A 275 12.43 19.37 -2.65
N ASP A 276 12.71 19.33 -3.95
CA ASP A 276 13.93 18.71 -4.49
C ASP A 276 14.17 17.31 -3.91
N ASN A 277 13.08 16.52 -3.85
CA ASN A 277 13.05 15.15 -3.35
C ASN A 277 13.39 15.02 -1.86
N ARG A 278 13.30 16.11 -1.09
CA ARG A 278 13.52 16.12 0.37
C ARG A 278 12.21 16.44 1.08
N PHE A 279 12.07 15.96 2.31
CA PHE A 279 10.95 16.32 3.18
C PHE A 279 11.30 17.59 3.94
N VAL A 280 10.45 18.60 3.80
CA VAL A 280 10.67 19.94 4.33
C VAL A 280 9.50 20.33 5.25
N ALA A 281 9.83 20.90 6.42
CA ALA A 281 8.85 21.31 7.42
C ALA A 281 8.06 22.54 6.96
N ASP A 282 6.77 22.52 7.19
CA ASP A 282 5.86 23.64 6.91
C ASP A 282 4.92 23.76 8.13
N PRO A 283 5.37 24.41 9.23
CA PRO A 283 4.56 24.49 10.46
C PRO A 283 3.19 25.12 10.25
N VAL A 284 2.18 24.63 10.99
CA VAL A 284 0.78 25.09 10.91
C VAL A 284 0.65 26.52 11.48
#